data_f0ee9fd82b49125ea72c7e4c197f80bf
#
_entry.id   f0ee9fd82b49125ea72c7e4c197f80bf
#
_cell.length_a   1.000
_cell.length_b   1.000
_cell.length_c   1.000
_cell.angle_alpha   90.00
_cell.angle_beta   90.00
_cell.angle_gamma   90.00
#
_symmetry.space_group_name_H-M   'P 1'
#
loop_
_entity.id
_entity.type
_entity.pdbx_description
1 polymer ?
#
loop_
_entity_poly.entity_id
_entity_poly.type
_entity_poly.pdbx_seq_one_letter_code
_entity_poly.pdbx_strand_id
1 'polypeptide(L)'
;MFEKIKGNKTFTKLMKRQNINLSYVMVEPSDSWYNIISTIHNSLNEMKKLPHNEVEITSHDNLKLKGIYYPNPKKSSVTVICLHGYASHPEKEMAFPGLFYLSQGYNVLITYQRAHGLSQGKFMSLGVLEQQDMIRWIDKVNEMNPSGNIIIHGLSMGGGIAFHLVDKNIKNVKCFIIDAPNHSLKNFFKEAAFEFYKKNQDKITFYTIKRFEKEFNTDINKSEIVDIASNSKYPILLTAGSNEDFEEIFATVKSRNPKDTEIVILPECDHANGMYRQTAMYQNAIIEFVNKYLGK
;
A
#
# COMPACT_ATOMS: atom_id res chain seq x y z
N MET A 1 24.54 15.59 20.24
CA MET A 1 24.62 16.34 18.97
C MET A 1 24.75 15.41 17.75
N PHE A 2 25.67 14.45 17.75
CA PHE A 2 25.86 13.49 16.65
C PHE A 2 24.63 12.63 16.36
N GLU A 3 23.93 12.13 17.38
CA GLU A 3 22.74 11.28 17.21
C GLU A 3 21.60 12.04 16.55
N LYS A 4 21.43 13.33 16.83
CA LYS A 4 20.45 14.20 16.17
C LYS A 4 20.76 14.39 14.68
N ILE A 5 22.05 14.55 14.33
CA ILE A 5 22.48 14.64 12.93
C ILE A 5 22.19 13.33 12.20
N LYS A 6 22.52 12.19 12.82
CA LYS A 6 22.25 10.86 12.28
C LYS A 6 20.75 10.62 12.12
N GLY A 7 19.92 10.95 13.12
CA GLY A 7 18.46 10.83 13.02
C GLY A 7 17.88 11.66 11.87
N ASN A 8 18.34 12.90 11.69
CA ASN A 8 17.93 13.72 10.55
C ASN A 8 18.37 13.13 9.18
N LYS A 9 19.56 12.51 9.11
CA LYS A 9 20.05 11.81 7.92
C LYS A 9 19.22 10.56 7.65
N THR A 10 18.89 9.78 8.67
CA THR A 10 18.04 8.59 8.57
C THR A 10 16.65 8.99 8.02
N PHE A 11 16.00 9.98 8.63
CA PHE A 11 14.75 10.52 8.11
C PHE A 11 14.87 10.89 6.62
N THR A 12 15.88 11.66 6.26
CA THR A 12 16.04 12.09 4.86
C THR A 12 16.29 10.90 3.93
N LYS A 13 17.08 9.92 4.34
CA LYS A 13 17.37 8.72 3.54
C LYS A 13 16.10 7.89 3.30
N LEU A 14 15.26 7.74 4.32
CA LEU A 14 14.05 6.93 4.24
C LEU A 14 12.89 7.66 3.55
N MET A 15 12.65 8.91 3.91
CA MET A 15 11.42 9.62 3.51
C MET A 15 11.54 10.40 2.20
N LYS A 16 12.76 10.71 1.76
CA LYS A 16 12.96 11.50 0.55
C LYS A 16 12.52 10.70 -0.68
N ARG A 17 11.94 11.43 -1.65
CA ARG A 17 11.60 10.90 -2.98
C ARG A 17 12.68 9.98 -3.52
N GLN A 18 12.28 8.79 -3.92
CA GLN A 18 13.11 7.79 -4.57
C GLN A 18 12.87 7.84 -6.08
N ASN A 19 13.95 7.92 -6.85
CA ASN A 19 13.89 7.80 -8.30
C ASN A 19 14.05 6.32 -8.69
N ILE A 20 12.96 5.58 -8.60
CA ILE A 20 12.95 4.16 -8.93
C ILE A 20 12.80 3.99 -10.45
N ASN A 21 13.77 3.34 -11.06
CA ASN A 21 13.73 3.00 -12.49
C ASN A 21 12.86 1.75 -12.72
N LEU A 22 12.03 1.78 -13.75
CA LEU A 22 11.22 0.64 -14.20
C LEU A 22 12.03 -0.64 -14.49
N SER A 23 13.28 -0.50 -14.95
CA SER A 23 14.16 -1.63 -15.26
C SER A 23 14.83 -2.24 -14.03
N TYR A 24 14.80 -1.55 -12.87
CA TYR A 24 15.53 -1.98 -11.69
C TYR A 24 14.71 -2.96 -10.86
N VAL A 25 15.16 -4.22 -10.80
CA VAL A 25 14.78 -5.21 -9.78
C VAL A 25 16.07 -5.68 -9.14
N MET A 26 16.28 -5.30 -7.90
CA MET A 26 17.44 -5.76 -7.13
C MET A 26 17.09 -7.09 -6.45
N VAL A 27 17.39 -8.19 -7.14
CA VAL A 27 17.26 -9.54 -6.59
C VAL A 27 18.47 -10.36 -6.97
N GLU A 28 18.96 -11.13 -6.02
CA GLU A 28 20.01 -12.12 -6.26
C GLU A 28 19.42 -13.42 -6.83
N PRO A 29 20.18 -14.22 -7.60
CA PRO A 29 19.69 -15.48 -8.17
C PRO A 29 19.13 -16.48 -7.15
N SER A 30 19.58 -16.41 -5.91
CA SER A 30 19.11 -17.24 -4.79
C SER A 30 17.92 -16.64 -4.04
N ASP A 31 17.50 -15.43 -4.38
CA ASP A 31 16.39 -14.74 -3.75
C ASP A 31 15.06 -15.36 -4.15
N SER A 32 14.11 -15.42 -3.22
CA SER A 32 12.74 -15.90 -3.47
C SER A 32 12.02 -15.12 -4.57
N TRP A 33 12.47 -13.90 -4.86
CA TRP A 33 11.95 -13.04 -5.92
C TRP A 33 12.49 -13.37 -7.31
N TYR A 34 13.64 -14.04 -7.42
CA TYR A 34 14.30 -14.26 -8.72
C TYR A 34 13.38 -14.94 -9.73
N ASN A 35 12.67 -15.99 -9.30
CA ASN A 35 11.79 -16.78 -10.17
C ASN A 35 10.50 -16.05 -10.59
N ILE A 36 10.17 -14.90 -9.98
CA ILE A 36 8.96 -14.13 -10.29
C ILE A 36 9.24 -12.85 -11.08
N ILE A 37 10.50 -12.50 -11.32
CA ILE A 37 10.88 -11.31 -12.08
C ILE A 37 10.26 -11.29 -13.48
N SER A 38 10.28 -12.42 -14.17
CA SER A 38 9.67 -12.54 -15.50
C SER A 38 8.16 -12.29 -15.45
N THR A 39 7.47 -12.79 -14.44
CA THR A 39 6.04 -12.55 -14.22
C THR A 39 5.76 -11.07 -14.01
N ILE A 40 6.57 -10.38 -13.21
CA ILE A 40 6.45 -8.94 -12.97
C ILE A 40 6.61 -8.16 -14.27
N HIS A 41 7.66 -8.45 -15.05
CA HIS A 41 7.93 -7.76 -16.32
C HIS A 41 6.86 -8.05 -17.37
N ASN A 42 6.41 -9.30 -17.48
CA ASN A 42 5.35 -9.68 -18.40
C ASN A 42 4.04 -8.98 -18.05
N SER A 43 3.67 -8.95 -16.78
CA SER A 43 2.46 -8.27 -16.32
C SER A 43 2.50 -6.77 -16.63
N LEU A 44 3.63 -6.11 -16.38
CA LEU A 44 3.81 -4.70 -16.76
C LEU A 44 3.66 -4.49 -18.28
N ASN A 45 4.27 -5.36 -19.09
CA ASN A 45 4.20 -5.25 -20.53
C ASN A 45 2.78 -5.48 -21.05
N GLU A 46 2.04 -6.44 -20.49
CA GLU A 46 0.63 -6.65 -20.83
C GLU A 46 -0.23 -5.46 -20.42
N MET A 47 -0.06 -4.96 -19.19
CA MET A 47 -0.83 -3.83 -18.67
C MET A 47 -0.64 -2.58 -19.55
N LYS A 48 0.58 -2.29 -20.01
CA LYS A 48 0.89 -1.16 -20.89
C LYS A 48 0.23 -1.20 -22.26
N LYS A 49 -0.16 -2.39 -22.74
CA LYS A 49 -0.87 -2.54 -24.03
C LYS A 49 -2.37 -2.22 -23.91
N LEU A 50 -2.90 -2.20 -22.69
CA LEU A 50 -4.33 -1.98 -22.48
C LEU A 50 -4.69 -0.49 -22.61
N PRO A 51 -5.90 -0.18 -23.10
CA PRO A 51 -6.43 1.18 -23.06
C PRO A 51 -6.42 1.73 -21.64
N HIS A 52 -5.86 2.91 -21.47
CA HIS A 52 -5.77 3.59 -20.18
C HIS A 52 -5.82 5.10 -20.32
N ASN A 53 -6.09 5.77 -19.22
CA ASN A 53 -6.08 7.22 -19.12
C ASN A 53 -5.17 7.65 -17.96
N GLU A 54 -4.32 8.63 -18.21
CA GLU A 54 -3.67 9.34 -17.12
C GLU A 54 -4.71 10.20 -16.39
N VAL A 55 -4.72 10.11 -15.08
CA VAL A 55 -5.58 10.91 -14.21
C VAL A 55 -4.75 11.68 -13.20
N GLU A 56 -5.25 12.83 -12.79
CA GLU A 56 -4.57 13.71 -11.84
C GLU A 56 -5.53 14.20 -10.77
N ILE A 57 -5.01 14.33 -9.56
CA ILE A 57 -5.64 15.05 -8.46
C ILE A 57 -4.72 16.14 -7.93
N THR A 58 -5.28 17.11 -7.22
CA THR A 58 -4.53 18.04 -6.40
C THR A 58 -4.70 17.66 -4.95
N SER A 59 -3.59 17.38 -4.25
CA SER A 59 -3.58 17.08 -2.81
C SER A 59 -4.00 18.31 -1.98
N HIS A 60 -4.26 18.10 -0.69
CA HIS A 60 -4.63 19.20 0.22
C HIS A 60 -3.51 20.25 0.39
N ASP A 61 -2.26 19.86 0.17
CA ASP A 61 -1.06 20.70 0.21
C ASP A 61 -0.55 21.10 -1.19
N ASN A 62 -1.47 21.10 -2.19
CA ASN A 62 -1.27 21.55 -3.57
C ASN A 62 -0.25 20.78 -4.41
N LEU A 63 0.03 19.53 -4.08
CA LEU A 63 0.81 18.65 -4.95
C LEU A 63 -0.06 18.11 -6.09
N LYS A 64 0.51 18.05 -7.29
CA LYS A 64 -0.06 17.30 -8.42
C LYS A 64 0.30 15.83 -8.26
N LEU A 65 -0.71 14.98 -8.05
CA LEU A 65 -0.55 13.54 -7.92
C LEU A 65 -1.15 12.85 -9.13
N LYS A 66 -0.42 11.90 -9.69
CA LYS A 66 -0.75 11.18 -10.92
C LYS A 66 -1.25 9.77 -10.62
N GLY A 67 -2.07 9.24 -11.51
CA GLY A 67 -2.50 7.85 -11.52
C GLY A 67 -2.79 7.40 -12.93
N ILE A 68 -2.86 6.09 -13.13
CA ILE A 68 -3.24 5.47 -14.40
C ILE A 68 -4.54 4.71 -14.18
N TYR A 69 -5.57 5.10 -14.91
CA TYR A 69 -6.89 4.47 -14.86
C TYR A 69 -7.09 3.55 -16.05
N TYR A 70 -7.40 2.30 -15.78
CA TYR A 70 -7.71 1.26 -16.76
C TYR A 70 -9.20 0.96 -16.71
N PRO A 71 -10.01 1.47 -17.65
CA PRO A 71 -11.42 1.14 -17.72
C PRO A 71 -11.60 -0.31 -18.18
N ASN A 72 -12.52 -1.04 -17.55
CA ASN A 72 -12.86 -2.37 -18.04
C ASN A 72 -13.75 -2.24 -19.30
N PRO A 73 -13.45 -2.98 -20.39
CA PRO A 73 -14.25 -2.93 -21.63
C PRO A 73 -15.73 -3.26 -21.43
N LYS A 74 -16.07 -4.04 -20.40
CA LYS A 74 -17.44 -4.43 -20.04
C LYS A 74 -18.21 -3.36 -19.23
N LYS A 75 -17.69 -2.13 -19.13
CA LYS A 75 -18.32 -1.01 -18.37
C LYS A 75 -18.63 -1.39 -16.92
N SER A 76 -17.62 -1.65 -16.16
CA SER A 76 -17.75 -2.05 -14.75
C SER A 76 -18.30 -0.93 -13.86
N SER A 77 -19.16 -1.31 -12.92
CA SER A 77 -19.56 -0.45 -11.80
C SER A 77 -18.59 -0.53 -10.61
N VAL A 78 -17.56 -1.36 -10.67
CA VAL A 78 -16.58 -1.54 -9.58
C VAL A 78 -15.22 -1.01 -10.03
N THR A 79 -14.58 -0.21 -9.17
CA THR A 79 -13.21 0.25 -9.37
C THR A 79 -12.34 -0.19 -8.21
N VAL A 80 -11.20 -0.84 -8.52
CA VAL A 80 -10.17 -1.14 -7.53
C VAL A 80 -9.10 -0.05 -7.57
N ILE A 81 -8.83 0.60 -6.43
CA ILE A 81 -7.73 1.54 -6.28
C ILE A 81 -6.54 0.77 -5.70
N CYS A 82 -5.45 0.70 -6.45
CA CYS A 82 -4.23 -0.04 -6.10
C CYS A 82 -3.15 0.91 -5.56
N LEU A 83 -2.66 0.61 -4.36
CA LEU A 83 -1.66 1.37 -3.61
C LEU A 83 -0.37 0.59 -3.51
N HIS A 84 0.69 1.11 -4.09
CA HIS A 84 2.00 0.45 -4.15
C HIS A 84 2.79 0.54 -2.83
N GLY A 85 3.81 -0.29 -2.71
CA GLY A 85 4.72 -0.37 -1.57
C GLY A 85 5.77 0.75 -1.52
N TYR A 86 6.58 0.71 -0.45
CA TYR A 86 7.66 1.66 -0.19
C TYR A 86 8.73 1.59 -1.29
N ALA A 87 9.15 2.76 -1.75
CA ALA A 87 10.25 2.92 -2.72
C ALA A 87 10.13 2.01 -3.96
N SER A 88 8.89 1.72 -4.40
CA SER A 88 8.63 0.89 -5.58
C SER A 88 8.16 1.74 -6.78
N HIS A 89 8.10 1.10 -7.96
CA HIS A 89 7.48 1.71 -9.14
C HIS A 89 6.00 1.27 -9.21
N PRO A 90 5.02 2.20 -9.13
CA PRO A 90 3.61 1.88 -9.00
C PRO A 90 3.06 0.90 -10.04
N GLU A 91 3.30 1.19 -11.33
CA GLU A 91 2.81 0.33 -12.40
C GLU A 91 3.47 -1.06 -12.40
N LYS A 92 4.77 -1.14 -12.08
CA LYS A 92 5.49 -2.40 -12.07
C LYS A 92 4.96 -3.34 -10.98
N GLU A 93 4.74 -2.80 -9.80
CA GLU A 93 4.27 -3.56 -8.65
C GLU A 93 2.79 -3.92 -8.75
N MET A 94 1.97 -2.97 -9.24
CA MET A 94 0.53 -3.14 -9.32
C MET A 94 0.02 -3.70 -10.65
N ALA A 95 0.89 -4.02 -11.62
CA ALA A 95 0.48 -4.60 -12.89
C ALA A 95 -0.15 -5.99 -12.72
N PHE A 96 0.48 -6.87 -11.95
CA PHE A 96 0.00 -8.24 -11.76
C PHE A 96 -1.38 -8.29 -11.08
N PRO A 97 -1.60 -7.66 -9.92
CA PRO A 97 -2.93 -7.59 -9.32
C PRO A 97 -3.91 -6.77 -10.17
N GLY A 98 -3.43 -5.74 -10.90
CA GLY A 98 -4.26 -4.97 -11.82
C GLY A 98 -4.87 -5.81 -12.95
N LEU A 99 -4.05 -6.66 -13.61
CA LEU A 99 -4.53 -7.61 -14.62
C LEU A 99 -5.54 -8.59 -14.06
N PHE A 100 -5.30 -9.09 -12.85
CA PHE A 100 -6.27 -9.95 -12.16
C PHE A 100 -7.61 -9.23 -11.97
N TYR A 101 -7.64 -8.02 -11.45
CA TYR A 101 -8.88 -7.26 -11.27
C TYR A 101 -9.60 -6.95 -12.57
N LEU A 102 -8.86 -6.59 -13.62
CA LEU A 102 -9.43 -6.40 -14.96
C LEU A 102 -10.07 -7.69 -15.49
N SER A 103 -9.47 -8.86 -15.25
CA SER A 103 -10.05 -10.17 -15.62
C SER A 103 -11.34 -10.48 -14.86
N GLN A 104 -11.48 -9.98 -13.62
CA GLN A 104 -12.70 -10.08 -12.82
C GLN A 104 -13.79 -9.08 -13.26
N GLY A 105 -13.54 -8.29 -14.28
CA GLY A 105 -14.51 -7.32 -14.79
C GLY A 105 -14.50 -5.99 -14.02
N TYR A 106 -13.47 -5.66 -13.26
CA TYR A 106 -13.36 -4.38 -12.52
C TYR A 106 -12.52 -3.36 -13.28
N ASN A 107 -12.78 -2.07 -13.06
CA ASN A 107 -11.86 -1.01 -13.43
C ASN A 107 -10.68 -1.00 -12.43
N VAL A 108 -9.53 -0.53 -12.87
CA VAL A 108 -8.34 -0.42 -12.02
C VAL A 108 -7.79 1.00 -12.06
N LEU A 109 -7.51 1.57 -10.90
CA LEU A 109 -6.76 2.82 -10.75
C LEU A 109 -5.46 2.51 -10.00
N ILE A 110 -4.33 2.64 -10.68
CA ILE A 110 -3.00 2.58 -10.05
C ILE A 110 -2.60 4.01 -9.69
N THR A 111 -2.49 4.31 -8.40
CA THR A 111 -2.07 5.64 -7.92
C THR A 111 -0.56 5.71 -7.74
N TYR A 112 0.05 6.81 -8.14
CA TYR A 112 1.40 7.17 -7.74
C TYR A 112 1.31 7.93 -6.43
N GLN A 113 1.75 7.33 -5.33
CA GLN A 113 1.77 8.01 -4.03
C GLN A 113 2.66 9.25 -4.09
N ARG A 114 2.43 10.24 -3.19
CA ARG A 114 3.31 11.41 -3.10
C ARG A 114 4.78 11.00 -3.03
N ALA A 115 5.66 11.78 -3.60
CA ALA A 115 7.10 11.52 -3.70
C ALA A 115 7.48 10.23 -4.46
N HIS A 116 6.59 9.65 -5.27
CA HIS A 116 6.89 8.52 -6.15
C HIS A 116 6.58 8.82 -7.62
N GLY A 117 7.41 8.29 -8.51
CA GLY A 117 7.19 8.29 -9.96
C GLY A 117 6.76 9.65 -10.52
N LEU A 118 5.57 9.69 -11.14
CA LEU A 118 5.02 10.87 -11.80
C LEU A 118 4.41 11.90 -10.82
N SER A 119 4.12 11.51 -9.58
CA SER A 119 3.54 12.40 -8.57
C SER A 119 4.56 13.36 -7.98
N GLN A 120 4.13 14.57 -7.64
CA GLN A 120 4.95 15.53 -6.93
C GLN A 120 5.17 15.13 -5.46
N GLY A 121 6.00 15.87 -4.76
CA GLY A 121 6.33 15.68 -3.36
C GLY A 121 7.82 15.49 -3.14
N LYS A 122 8.30 15.99 -2.01
CA LYS A 122 9.70 15.87 -1.58
C LYS A 122 9.89 14.65 -0.69
N PHE A 123 8.92 14.39 0.17
CA PHE A 123 8.92 13.32 1.15
C PHE A 123 7.62 12.51 1.08
N MET A 124 7.73 11.21 1.28
CA MET A 124 6.62 10.34 1.62
C MET A 124 6.38 10.40 3.13
N SER A 125 5.17 10.13 3.59
CA SER A 125 4.82 10.19 5.01
C SER A 125 4.22 8.90 5.56
N LEU A 126 4.31 7.79 4.79
CA LEU A 126 3.94 6.44 5.18
C LEU A 126 2.50 6.32 5.75
N GLY A 127 1.55 7.04 5.16
CA GLY A 127 0.14 7.03 5.53
C GLY A 127 -0.36 8.32 6.17
N VAL A 128 0.50 9.13 6.80
CA VAL A 128 0.08 10.35 7.53
C VAL A 128 -0.59 11.37 6.62
N LEU A 129 0.04 11.72 5.50
CA LEU A 129 -0.54 12.64 4.51
C LEU A 129 -1.21 11.87 3.36
N GLU A 130 -0.69 10.69 3.01
CA GLU A 130 -1.24 9.87 1.94
C GLU A 130 -2.71 9.50 2.17
N GLN A 131 -3.18 9.36 3.42
CA GLN A 131 -4.60 9.14 3.71
C GLN A 131 -5.50 10.28 3.19
N GLN A 132 -5.02 11.52 3.21
CA GLN A 132 -5.76 12.68 2.67
C GLN A 132 -5.72 12.68 1.14
N ASP A 133 -4.59 12.27 0.56
CA ASP A 133 -4.48 12.09 -0.90
C ASP A 133 -5.45 11.01 -1.36
N MET A 134 -5.59 9.93 -0.60
CA MET A 134 -6.51 8.84 -0.92
C MET A 134 -7.97 9.27 -0.90
N ILE A 135 -8.39 10.15 0.00
CA ILE A 135 -9.74 10.73 -0.05
C ILE A 135 -9.95 11.46 -1.38
N ARG A 136 -8.97 12.24 -1.86
CA ARG A 136 -9.05 12.91 -3.17
C ARG A 136 -9.12 11.91 -4.34
N TRP A 137 -8.37 10.80 -4.27
CA TRP A 137 -8.45 9.74 -5.26
C TRP A 137 -9.83 9.07 -5.28
N ILE A 138 -10.40 8.80 -4.12
CA ILE A 138 -11.73 8.24 -3.98
C ILE A 138 -12.79 9.21 -4.52
N ASP A 139 -12.69 10.50 -4.21
CA ASP A 139 -13.54 11.55 -4.78
C ASP A 139 -13.45 11.55 -6.31
N LYS A 140 -12.23 11.44 -6.86
CA LYS A 140 -12.01 11.35 -8.30
C LYS A 140 -12.68 10.14 -8.93
N VAL A 141 -12.60 8.97 -8.30
CA VAL A 141 -13.30 7.77 -8.78
C VAL A 141 -14.82 7.95 -8.68
N ASN A 142 -15.32 8.58 -7.63
CA ASN A 142 -16.74 8.90 -7.48
C ASN A 142 -17.25 9.92 -8.53
N GLU A 143 -16.42 10.87 -8.96
CA GLU A 143 -16.73 11.77 -10.08
C GLU A 143 -16.88 10.99 -11.39
N MET A 144 -15.97 10.03 -11.63
CA MET A 144 -15.97 9.20 -12.85
C MET A 144 -17.10 8.17 -12.87
N ASN A 145 -17.50 7.66 -11.70
CA ASN A 145 -18.55 6.66 -11.54
C ASN A 145 -19.34 6.89 -10.24
N PRO A 146 -20.32 7.82 -10.22
CA PRO A 146 -21.01 8.27 -8.99
C PRO A 146 -21.79 7.18 -8.24
N SER A 147 -22.26 6.16 -8.93
CA SER A 147 -23.01 5.01 -8.37
C SER A 147 -22.15 3.75 -8.27
N GLY A 148 -20.86 3.85 -8.55
CA GLY A 148 -19.95 2.71 -8.54
C GLY A 148 -19.55 2.29 -7.13
N ASN A 149 -19.00 1.08 -7.03
CA ASN A 149 -18.41 0.55 -5.81
C ASN A 149 -16.87 0.67 -5.89
N ILE A 150 -16.23 0.95 -4.77
CA ILE A 150 -14.79 1.10 -4.67
C ILE A 150 -14.22 0.02 -3.74
N ILE A 151 -13.17 -0.64 -4.19
CA ILE A 151 -12.33 -1.55 -3.40
C ILE A 151 -10.97 -0.89 -3.28
N ILE A 152 -10.36 -0.94 -2.10
CA ILE A 152 -9.01 -0.42 -1.89
C ILE A 152 -8.09 -1.61 -1.65
N HIS A 153 -7.06 -1.74 -2.47
CA HIS A 153 -6.03 -2.75 -2.34
C HIS A 153 -4.68 -2.08 -2.11
N GLY A 154 -4.08 -2.31 -0.95
CA GLY A 154 -2.78 -1.76 -0.56
C GLY A 154 -1.77 -2.83 -0.23
N LEU A 155 -0.57 -2.71 -0.82
CA LEU A 155 0.58 -3.59 -0.58
C LEU A 155 1.63 -2.88 0.26
N SER A 156 2.12 -3.50 1.33
CA SER A 156 3.21 -3.00 2.17
C SER A 156 2.94 -1.58 2.70
N MET A 157 3.68 -0.56 2.26
CA MET A 157 3.39 0.84 2.54
C MET A 157 1.95 1.22 2.13
N GLY A 158 1.51 0.76 0.95
CA GLY A 158 0.14 0.95 0.48
C GLY A 158 -0.90 0.32 1.41
N GLY A 159 -0.57 -0.83 2.01
CA GLY A 159 -1.38 -1.48 3.05
C GLY A 159 -1.49 -0.63 4.31
N GLY A 160 -0.39 -0.06 4.78
CA GLY A 160 -0.38 0.90 5.89
C GLY A 160 -1.21 2.14 5.58
N ILE A 161 -1.12 2.69 4.37
CA ILE A 161 -1.96 3.81 3.92
C ILE A 161 -3.45 3.43 3.94
N ALA A 162 -3.79 2.24 3.45
CA ALA A 162 -5.16 1.73 3.45
C ALA A 162 -5.73 1.61 4.87
N PHE A 163 -4.93 1.18 5.85
CA PHE A 163 -5.34 1.15 7.25
C PHE A 163 -5.75 2.51 7.80
N HIS A 164 -5.10 3.59 7.39
CA HIS A 164 -5.48 4.94 7.82
C HIS A 164 -6.84 5.42 7.29
N LEU A 165 -7.52 4.62 6.49
CA LEU A 165 -8.84 4.93 5.92
C LEU A 165 -9.98 4.12 6.56
N VAL A 166 -9.70 2.98 7.20
CA VAL A 166 -10.75 2.04 7.63
C VAL A 166 -11.68 2.59 8.72
N ASP A 167 -11.27 3.59 9.48
CA ASP A 167 -12.06 4.26 10.51
C ASP A 167 -12.90 5.44 9.98
N LYS A 168 -12.74 5.82 8.72
CA LYS A 168 -13.39 6.99 8.11
C LYS A 168 -14.72 6.64 7.45
N ASN A 169 -15.61 7.62 7.33
CA ASN A 169 -16.83 7.45 6.52
C ASN A 169 -16.53 7.86 5.08
N ILE A 170 -16.41 6.89 4.19
CA ILE A 170 -16.00 7.12 2.81
C ILE A 170 -17.07 6.60 1.86
N LYS A 171 -17.57 7.47 1.01
CA LYS A 171 -18.63 7.15 0.05
C LYS A 171 -18.19 6.06 -0.93
N ASN A 172 -19.06 5.07 -1.14
CA ASN A 172 -18.91 4.00 -2.12
C ASN A 172 -17.79 2.98 -1.87
N VAL A 173 -16.95 3.16 -0.85
CA VAL A 173 -15.97 2.13 -0.45
C VAL A 173 -16.71 0.95 0.17
N LYS A 174 -16.40 -0.27 -0.27
CA LYS A 174 -17.04 -1.51 0.17
C LYS A 174 -16.15 -2.34 1.09
N CYS A 175 -14.88 -2.47 0.76
CA CYS A 175 -13.93 -3.27 1.54
C CYS A 175 -12.49 -2.88 1.23
N PHE A 176 -11.60 -3.39 2.07
CA PHE A 176 -10.16 -3.20 1.95
C PHE A 176 -9.46 -4.57 1.82
N ILE A 177 -8.49 -4.63 0.92
CA ILE A 177 -7.53 -5.73 0.79
C ILE A 177 -6.18 -5.16 1.19
N ILE A 178 -5.61 -5.68 2.25
CA ILE A 178 -4.42 -5.14 2.88
C ILE A 178 -3.37 -6.25 2.95
N ASP A 179 -2.38 -6.15 2.08
CA ASP A 179 -1.34 -7.15 1.88
C ASP A 179 -0.02 -6.72 2.53
N ALA A 180 0.51 -7.54 3.43
CA ALA A 180 1.79 -7.36 4.13
C ALA A 180 2.02 -5.90 4.61
N PRO A 181 1.09 -5.28 5.36
CA PRO A 181 1.09 -3.85 5.62
C PRO A 181 2.27 -3.41 6.49
N ASN A 182 2.80 -2.20 6.25
CA ASN A 182 3.61 -1.55 7.29
C ASN A 182 2.71 -1.26 8.51
N HIS A 183 2.93 -1.99 9.58
CA HIS A 183 2.05 -2.01 10.76
C HIS A 183 2.47 -1.05 11.88
N SER A 184 3.73 -0.61 11.89
CA SER A 184 4.27 0.31 12.90
C SER A 184 5.38 1.19 12.36
N LEU A 185 5.13 2.50 12.31
CA LEU A 185 6.15 3.46 11.91
C LEU A 185 7.31 3.53 12.91
N LYS A 186 7.05 3.26 14.19
CA LYS A 186 8.11 3.20 15.21
C LYS A 186 9.07 2.07 14.92
N ASN A 187 8.54 0.87 14.64
CA ASN A 187 9.36 -0.29 14.30
C ASN A 187 10.13 -0.05 13.02
N PHE A 188 9.52 0.48 11.99
CA PHE A 188 10.19 0.84 10.74
C PHE A 188 11.40 1.76 10.95
N PHE A 189 11.28 2.81 11.78
CA PHE A 189 12.42 3.68 12.08
C PHE A 189 13.46 3.03 12.99
N LYS A 190 13.04 2.16 13.90
CA LYS A 190 13.93 1.40 14.77
C LYS A 190 14.79 0.44 13.94
N GLU A 191 14.18 -0.38 13.12
CA GLU A 191 14.87 -1.34 12.24
C GLU A 191 15.86 -0.64 11.32
N ALA A 192 15.46 0.46 10.67
CA ALA A 192 16.36 1.25 9.84
C ALA A 192 17.54 1.82 10.63
N ALA A 193 17.35 2.26 11.87
CA ALA A 193 18.45 2.75 12.70
C ALA A 193 19.40 1.61 13.10
N PHE A 194 18.88 0.40 13.35
CA PHE A 194 19.67 -0.79 13.65
C PHE A 194 20.46 -1.28 12.43
N GLU A 195 19.87 -1.22 11.25
CA GLU A 195 20.54 -1.55 9.99
C GLU A 195 21.68 -0.57 9.65
N PHE A 196 21.43 0.74 9.79
CA PHE A 196 22.39 1.76 9.34
C PHE A 196 23.50 2.06 10.34
N TYR A 197 23.34 1.75 11.62
CA TYR A 197 24.28 2.15 12.66
C TYR A 197 24.58 1.04 13.66
N LYS A 198 25.85 0.94 14.07
CA LYS A 198 26.31 -0.06 15.05
C LYS A 198 26.13 0.36 16.51
N LYS A 199 25.92 1.65 16.79
CA LYS A 199 25.85 2.20 18.16
C LYS A 199 24.81 3.31 18.24
N ASN A 200 24.22 3.48 19.43
CA ASN A 200 23.25 4.52 19.76
C ASN A 200 21.97 4.49 18.94
N GLN A 201 21.54 3.30 18.47
CA GLN A 201 20.38 3.13 17.59
C GLN A 201 19.11 3.74 18.20
N ASP A 202 18.83 3.50 19.49
CA ASP A 202 17.64 4.03 20.16
C ASP A 202 17.60 5.56 20.15
N LYS A 203 18.75 6.22 20.41
CA LYS A 203 18.84 7.68 20.33
C LYS A 203 18.66 8.19 18.90
N ILE A 204 19.20 7.46 17.93
CA ILE A 204 19.05 7.80 16.51
C ILE A 204 17.59 7.64 16.10
N THR A 205 16.93 6.54 16.47
CA THR A 205 15.50 6.30 16.28
C THR A 205 14.67 7.45 16.86
N PHE A 206 14.92 7.82 18.13
CA PHE A 206 14.24 8.95 18.77
C PHE A 206 14.34 10.24 17.94
N TYR A 207 15.54 10.61 17.48
CA TYR A 207 15.69 11.82 16.67
C TYR A 207 15.11 11.68 15.25
N THR A 208 15.07 10.48 14.69
CA THR A 208 14.39 10.20 13.42
C THR A 208 12.90 10.43 13.56
N ILE A 209 12.29 9.88 14.60
CA ILE A 209 10.88 10.06 14.94
C ILE A 209 10.57 11.55 15.18
N LYS A 210 11.37 12.23 15.99
CA LYS A 210 11.16 13.68 16.24
C LYS A 210 11.26 14.53 14.97
N ARG A 211 12.10 14.13 14.02
CA ARG A 211 12.18 14.79 12.71
C ARG A 211 10.96 14.50 11.86
N PHE A 212 10.46 13.27 11.87
CA PHE A 212 9.24 12.85 11.18
C PHE A 212 8.01 13.60 11.73
N GLU A 213 7.81 13.57 13.05
CA GLU A 213 6.71 14.28 13.71
C GLU A 213 6.70 15.77 13.40
N LYS A 214 7.88 16.40 13.41
CA LYS A 214 8.03 17.82 13.06
C LYS A 214 7.73 18.10 11.60
N GLU A 215 8.21 17.25 10.67
CA GLU A 215 8.02 17.44 9.22
C GLU A 215 6.55 17.37 8.84
N PHE A 216 5.82 16.41 9.40
CA PHE A 216 4.44 16.12 9.03
C PHE A 216 3.40 16.61 10.04
N ASN A 217 3.83 17.35 11.08
CA ASN A 217 2.99 17.85 12.16
C ASN A 217 2.06 16.75 12.73
N THR A 218 2.65 15.62 13.12
CA THR A 218 1.93 14.43 13.57
C THR A 218 2.51 13.88 14.86
N ASP A 219 1.73 13.05 15.54
CA ASP A 219 2.17 12.18 16.63
C ASP A 219 2.25 10.74 16.08
N ILE A 220 3.44 10.15 16.08
CA ILE A 220 3.68 8.81 15.54
C ILE A 220 2.83 7.73 16.24
N ASN A 221 2.43 7.95 17.50
CA ASN A 221 1.59 7.01 18.24
C ASN A 221 0.21 6.81 17.60
N LYS A 222 -0.26 7.77 16.80
CA LYS A 222 -1.54 7.70 16.09
C LYS A 222 -1.48 6.89 14.80
N SER A 223 -0.33 6.32 14.45
CA SER A 223 -0.10 5.57 13.21
C SER A 223 -0.02 4.06 13.43
N GLU A 224 -0.30 3.58 14.64
CA GLU A 224 -0.31 2.14 14.93
C GLU A 224 -1.59 1.49 14.39
N ILE A 225 -1.45 0.54 13.45
CA ILE A 225 -2.61 -0.04 12.73
C ILE A 225 -3.59 -0.77 13.64
N VAL A 226 -3.10 -1.38 14.73
CA VAL A 226 -3.93 -2.10 15.69
C VAL A 226 -4.96 -1.17 16.36
N ASP A 227 -4.55 0.07 16.67
CA ASP A 227 -5.44 1.05 17.29
C ASP A 227 -6.46 1.60 16.28
N ILE A 228 -6.02 1.83 15.04
CA ILE A 228 -6.89 2.29 13.95
C ILE A 228 -7.93 1.22 13.62
N ALA A 229 -7.50 -0.05 13.52
CA ALA A 229 -8.37 -1.18 13.19
C ALA A 229 -9.53 -1.37 14.17
N SER A 230 -9.35 -0.99 15.45
CA SER A 230 -10.40 -1.07 16.49
C SER A 230 -11.66 -0.28 16.16
N ASN A 231 -11.53 0.72 15.29
CA ASN A 231 -12.61 1.61 14.86
C ASN A 231 -12.99 1.40 13.40
N SER A 232 -12.61 0.26 12.81
CA SER A 232 -12.91 -0.01 11.40
C SER A 232 -14.41 -0.02 11.15
N LYS A 233 -14.79 0.63 10.05
CA LYS A 233 -16.16 0.71 9.54
C LYS A 233 -16.37 -0.18 8.32
N TYR A 234 -15.35 -0.90 7.91
CA TYR A 234 -15.32 -1.67 6.67
C TYR A 234 -14.80 -3.08 6.90
N PRO A 235 -15.24 -4.02 6.06
CA PRO A 235 -14.61 -5.32 5.94
C PRO A 235 -13.16 -5.20 5.47
N ILE A 236 -12.28 -6.02 6.06
CA ILE A 236 -10.85 -6.04 5.80
C ILE A 236 -10.41 -7.48 5.50
N LEU A 237 -9.78 -7.72 4.36
CA LEU A 237 -8.99 -8.91 4.09
C LEU A 237 -7.52 -8.59 4.38
N LEU A 238 -6.92 -9.31 5.32
CA LEU A 238 -5.50 -9.24 5.64
C LEU A 238 -4.77 -10.41 5.00
N THR A 239 -3.71 -10.13 4.25
CA THR A 239 -2.85 -11.17 3.68
C THR A 239 -1.39 -10.90 4.03
N ALA A 240 -0.61 -11.96 4.23
CA ALA A 240 0.85 -11.88 4.41
C ALA A 240 1.50 -13.22 4.07
N GLY A 241 2.80 -13.24 3.85
CA GLY A 241 3.59 -14.44 3.74
C GLY A 241 3.82 -15.10 5.10
N SER A 242 3.92 -16.45 5.14
CA SER A 242 4.18 -17.18 6.39
C SER A 242 5.61 -16.98 6.94
N ASN A 243 6.51 -16.43 6.14
CA ASN A 243 7.86 -16.09 6.58
C ASN A 243 7.94 -14.68 7.20
N GLU A 244 6.79 -14.00 7.32
CA GLU A 244 6.66 -12.69 7.97
C GLU A 244 6.02 -12.84 9.35
N ASP A 245 6.35 -11.95 10.27
CA ASP A 245 5.84 -11.98 11.65
C ASP A 245 4.53 -11.19 11.80
N PHE A 246 3.49 -11.58 11.04
CA PHE A 246 2.19 -10.91 11.05
C PHE A 246 1.10 -11.61 11.87
N GLU A 247 1.29 -12.86 12.29
CA GLU A 247 0.23 -13.67 12.89
C GLU A 247 -0.38 -13.03 14.13
N GLU A 248 0.45 -12.58 15.08
CA GLU A 248 0.00 -11.94 16.32
C GLU A 248 -0.72 -10.61 16.04
N ILE A 249 -0.18 -9.80 15.14
CA ILE A 249 -0.74 -8.49 14.76
C ILE A 249 -2.10 -8.68 14.10
N PHE A 250 -2.20 -9.60 13.14
CA PHE A 250 -3.45 -9.89 12.43
C PHE A 250 -4.50 -10.51 13.36
N ALA A 251 -4.10 -11.41 14.27
CA ALA A 251 -4.98 -11.94 15.30
C ALA A 251 -5.53 -10.82 16.20
N THR A 252 -4.68 -9.85 16.56
CA THR A 252 -5.10 -8.69 17.37
C THR A 252 -6.07 -7.79 16.59
N VAL A 253 -5.80 -7.48 15.32
CA VAL A 253 -6.73 -6.73 14.46
C VAL A 253 -8.07 -7.45 14.36
N LYS A 254 -8.04 -8.76 14.09
CA LYS A 254 -9.28 -9.58 14.00
C LYS A 254 -10.04 -9.62 15.31
N SER A 255 -9.37 -9.71 16.45
CA SER A 255 -10.04 -9.72 17.75
C SER A 255 -10.84 -8.43 18.02
N ARG A 256 -10.38 -7.31 17.45
CA ARG A 256 -11.02 -6.00 17.58
C ARG A 256 -12.14 -5.75 16.56
N ASN A 257 -12.09 -6.44 15.41
CA ASN A 257 -13.13 -6.40 14.36
C ASN A 257 -13.48 -7.82 13.86
N PRO A 258 -14.05 -8.70 14.72
CA PRO A 258 -14.15 -10.14 14.43
C PRO A 258 -15.10 -10.49 13.29
N LYS A 259 -16.12 -9.68 13.03
CA LYS A 259 -17.15 -9.97 12.02
C LYS A 259 -16.69 -9.66 10.60
N ASP A 260 -15.85 -8.66 10.48
CA ASP A 260 -15.54 -8.06 9.18
C ASP A 260 -14.04 -8.14 8.84
N THR A 261 -13.24 -8.92 9.60
CA THR A 261 -11.82 -9.15 9.29
C THR A 261 -11.58 -10.61 8.94
N GLU A 262 -11.07 -10.85 7.73
CA GLU A 262 -10.61 -12.16 7.27
C GLU A 262 -9.08 -12.14 7.15
N ILE A 263 -8.43 -13.29 7.45
CA ILE A 263 -6.97 -13.42 7.45
C ILE A 263 -6.59 -14.59 6.56
N VAL A 264 -5.62 -14.36 5.66
CA VAL A 264 -5.04 -15.41 4.82
C VAL A 264 -3.52 -15.31 4.89
N ILE A 265 -2.89 -16.30 5.51
CA ILE A 265 -1.43 -16.45 5.53
C ILE A 265 -1.03 -17.37 4.38
N LEU A 266 -0.14 -16.85 3.53
CA LEU A 266 0.31 -17.51 2.31
C LEU A 266 1.56 -18.35 2.62
N PRO A 267 1.49 -19.69 2.49
CA PRO A 267 2.59 -20.57 2.89
C PRO A 267 3.84 -20.35 2.05
N GLU A 268 5.01 -20.43 2.69
CA GLU A 268 6.34 -20.32 2.07
C GLU A 268 6.57 -19.02 1.29
N CYS A 269 5.91 -17.93 1.71
CA CYS A 269 6.02 -16.62 1.10
C CYS A 269 6.73 -15.65 2.03
N ASP A 270 7.55 -14.78 1.42
CA ASP A 270 8.20 -13.63 2.04
C ASP A 270 7.39 -12.36 1.81
N HIS A 271 7.91 -11.22 2.28
CA HIS A 271 7.27 -9.92 2.16
C HIS A 271 6.87 -9.60 0.71
N ALA A 272 5.59 -9.33 0.50
CA ALA A 272 5.00 -8.85 -0.76
C ALA A 272 5.12 -9.80 -1.97
N ASN A 273 5.55 -11.08 -1.79
CA ASN A 273 5.65 -12.02 -2.91
C ASN A 273 4.55 -13.08 -2.97
N GLY A 274 3.65 -13.10 -1.98
CA GLY A 274 2.58 -14.08 -1.87
C GLY A 274 1.64 -14.11 -3.08
N MET A 275 1.31 -12.96 -3.66
CA MET A 275 0.48 -12.86 -4.85
C MET A 275 1.06 -13.59 -6.07
N TYR A 276 2.38 -13.75 -6.14
CA TYR A 276 3.08 -14.43 -7.22
C TYR A 276 3.31 -15.90 -6.92
N ARG A 277 3.69 -16.25 -5.69
CA ARG A 277 4.05 -17.62 -5.30
C ARG A 277 2.84 -18.47 -5.01
N GLN A 278 1.81 -17.91 -4.41
CA GLN A 278 0.55 -18.57 -4.05
C GLN A 278 -0.62 -17.96 -4.81
N THR A 279 -0.45 -17.72 -6.11
CA THR A 279 -1.39 -16.97 -6.96
C THR A 279 -2.83 -17.45 -6.82
N ALA A 280 -3.07 -18.77 -6.91
CA ALA A 280 -4.43 -19.30 -6.84
C ALA A 280 -5.08 -19.07 -5.48
N MET A 281 -4.35 -19.33 -4.38
CA MET A 281 -4.85 -19.12 -3.02
C MET A 281 -5.13 -17.64 -2.77
N TYR A 282 -4.21 -16.77 -3.16
CA TYR A 282 -4.34 -15.32 -3.03
C TYR A 282 -5.54 -14.77 -3.81
N GLN A 283 -5.67 -15.13 -5.08
CA GLN A 283 -6.76 -14.66 -5.93
C GLN A 283 -8.11 -15.20 -5.49
N ASN A 284 -8.22 -16.48 -5.10
CA ASN A 284 -9.46 -17.06 -4.59
C ASN A 284 -9.92 -16.38 -3.30
N ALA A 285 -9.01 -16.11 -2.36
CA ALA A 285 -9.33 -15.39 -1.13
C ALA A 285 -9.91 -13.99 -1.44
N ILE A 286 -9.33 -13.27 -2.39
CA ILE A 286 -9.84 -11.96 -2.82
C ILE A 286 -11.23 -12.10 -3.47
N ILE A 287 -11.43 -13.08 -4.35
CA ILE A 287 -12.71 -13.30 -5.04
C ILE A 287 -13.82 -13.58 -4.02
N GLU A 288 -13.60 -14.53 -3.12
CA GLU A 288 -14.56 -14.92 -2.09
C GLU A 288 -14.92 -13.73 -1.19
N PHE A 289 -13.90 -13.04 -0.69
CA PHE A 289 -14.07 -11.87 0.16
C PHE A 289 -14.84 -10.75 -0.55
N VAL A 290 -14.41 -10.35 -1.73
CA VAL A 290 -15.03 -9.24 -2.48
C VAL A 290 -16.46 -9.56 -2.87
N ASN A 291 -16.76 -10.80 -3.32
CA ASN A 291 -18.12 -11.20 -3.69
C ASN A 291 -19.09 -11.10 -2.50
N LYS A 292 -18.67 -11.50 -1.31
CA LYS A 292 -19.45 -11.38 -0.08
C LYS A 292 -19.93 -9.94 0.18
N TYR A 293 -19.08 -8.94 -0.10
CA TYR A 293 -19.39 -7.53 0.21
C TYR A 293 -19.89 -6.72 -1.00
N LEU A 294 -19.81 -7.27 -2.20
CA LEU A 294 -20.48 -6.73 -3.39
C LEU A 294 -21.89 -7.30 -3.61
N GLY A 295 -22.30 -8.31 -2.82
CA GLY A 295 -23.60 -8.96 -2.94
C GLY A 295 -23.71 -9.82 -4.21
N LYS A 296 -22.64 -10.50 -4.58
CA LYS A 296 -22.58 -11.38 -5.75
C LYS A 296 -22.62 -12.85 -5.35
#